data_6cb3d8c5ebd49d774e914f6467afcac4
#
_entry.id   6cb3d8c5ebd49d774e914f6467afcac4
#
_cell.length_a   1.000
_cell.length_b   1.000
_cell.length_c   1.000
_cell.angle_alpha   90.00
_cell.angle_beta   90.00
_cell.angle_gamma   90.00
#
_symmetry.space_group_name_H-M   'P 1'
#
loop_
_entity.id
_entity.type
_entity.pdbx_description
1 polymer ?
#
loop_
_entity_poly.entity_id
_entity_poly.type
_entity_poly.pdbx_seq_one_letter_code
_entity_poly.pdbx_strand_id
1 'polypeptide(L)'
;MALAATAAALSPVAGTGTAAAESNGGVRVMPLGDSITEGTQVPGGYRIGLWQRLAAGRYTIDFVGSQYNGPAGLGDHDHEGHPGWRIDQIDANVTGWLRTHTPRTVLLHIGTNDVLQNYNVSSAPSRLSALIDHITAAAPNAEVFVATIIPLSNSGQEAAARTFNAAIPGIVRSKVNSGRRVHLVDMHGRLTTADLIDGVHPTATGYDKMAAAWYQALQSVPGSIGQDPGPSPSPSVTPSPSATPTPPGEPGACRVGVTVNAWNTGLTDNLVITNTGSSPINGWSLAFTLPGGQTVTGGWNATYTPAGGRITARNVTYNASLAPGASTEIGFQATHTGDTGKPTAFTLNGAACTLS
;
A
#
# COMPACT_ATOMS: atom_id res chain seq x y z
N MET A 1 -49.38 51.63 -35.92
CA MET A 1 -47.94 51.24 -36.00
C MET A 1 -47.49 50.73 -34.60
N ALA A 2 -47.42 49.44 -34.42
CA ALA A 2 -47.00 48.85 -33.20
C ALA A 2 -45.57 48.30 -33.40
N LEU A 3 -44.56 48.80 -32.65
CA LEU A 3 -43.21 48.28 -32.61
C LEU A 3 -43.14 47.02 -31.70
N ALA A 4 -42.78 45.91 -32.29
CA ALA A 4 -42.45 44.72 -31.53
C ALA A 4 -41.00 44.78 -31.16
N ALA A 5 -40.73 44.79 -29.86
CA ALA A 5 -39.34 44.62 -29.30
C ALA A 5 -39.04 43.15 -29.14
N THR A 6 -38.06 42.65 -29.90
CA THR A 6 -37.49 41.31 -29.74
C THR A 6 -36.43 41.33 -28.64
N ALA A 7 -36.72 40.68 -27.52
CA ALA A 7 -35.71 40.40 -26.47
C ALA A 7 -34.86 39.20 -26.88
N ALA A 8 -33.58 39.42 -27.09
CA ALA A 8 -32.59 38.34 -27.25
C ALA A 8 -32.23 37.76 -25.88
N ALA A 9 -32.56 36.49 -25.67
CA ALA A 9 -32.15 35.75 -24.51
C ALA A 9 -30.66 35.34 -24.64
N LEU A 10 -29.80 35.91 -23.80
CA LEU A 10 -28.44 35.44 -23.62
C LEU A 10 -28.49 34.16 -22.78
N SER A 11 -28.16 33.03 -23.40
CA SER A 11 -27.89 31.78 -22.68
C SER A 11 -26.55 31.91 -21.95
N PRO A 12 -26.47 31.53 -20.67
CA PRO A 12 -25.17 31.48 -19.99
C PRO A 12 -24.32 30.33 -20.58
N VAL A 13 -23.16 30.67 -21.11
CA VAL A 13 -22.11 29.70 -21.42
C VAL A 13 -21.63 29.18 -20.08
N ALA A 14 -21.97 27.93 -19.77
CA ALA A 14 -21.36 27.21 -18.67
C ALA A 14 -19.86 27.00 -19.02
N GLY A 15 -19.02 27.83 -18.44
CA GLY A 15 -17.57 27.60 -18.47
C GLY A 15 -17.29 26.29 -17.75
N THR A 16 -16.77 25.30 -18.48
CA THR A 16 -16.11 24.14 -17.87
C THR A 16 -14.84 24.66 -17.24
N GLY A 17 -14.94 25.15 -16.00
CA GLY A 17 -13.79 25.39 -15.16
C GLY A 17 -13.14 24.02 -14.90
N THR A 18 -11.94 23.81 -15.39
CA THR A 18 -11.07 22.77 -14.86
C THR A 18 -10.92 23.08 -13.37
N ALA A 19 -11.47 22.22 -12.53
CA ALA A 19 -11.22 22.31 -11.09
C ALA A 19 -9.68 22.26 -10.93
N ALA A 20 -9.11 23.33 -10.43
CA ALA A 20 -7.72 23.30 -10.00
C ALA A 20 -7.65 22.29 -8.86
N ALA A 21 -6.75 21.31 -8.95
CA ALA A 21 -6.52 20.36 -7.88
C ALA A 21 -6.31 21.13 -6.57
N GLU A 22 -7.12 20.82 -5.57
CA GLU A 22 -6.97 21.43 -4.26
C GLU A 22 -5.67 20.91 -3.62
N SER A 23 -4.73 21.82 -3.33
CA SER A 23 -3.54 21.44 -2.55
C SER A 23 -3.81 21.68 -1.08
N ASN A 24 -3.81 20.60 -0.30
CA ASN A 24 -3.93 20.67 1.16
C ASN A 24 -2.57 20.87 1.86
N GLY A 25 -1.49 21.06 1.08
CA GLY A 25 -0.13 21.24 1.57
C GLY A 25 0.58 19.94 1.97
N GLY A 26 -0.04 18.78 1.73
CA GLY A 26 0.53 17.46 1.99
C GLY A 26 1.53 17.00 0.94
N VAL A 27 2.07 15.80 1.18
CA VAL A 27 2.92 15.11 0.21
C VAL A 27 2.08 14.64 -0.96
N ARG A 28 2.42 15.10 -2.17
CA ARG A 28 1.67 14.78 -3.37
C ARG A 28 1.85 13.33 -3.80
N VAL A 29 0.75 12.58 -3.79
CA VAL A 29 0.66 11.18 -4.17
C VAL A 29 -0.30 11.06 -5.36
N MET A 30 0.16 10.52 -6.47
CA MET A 30 -0.66 10.31 -7.67
C MET A 30 -1.14 8.86 -7.75
N PRO A 31 -2.40 8.56 -7.44
CA PRO A 31 -3.03 7.28 -7.78
C PRO A 31 -3.21 7.21 -9.31
N LEU A 32 -2.41 6.40 -10.01
CA LEU A 32 -2.36 6.33 -11.47
C LEU A 32 -2.78 4.95 -11.97
N GLY A 33 -3.74 4.90 -12.91
CA GLY A 33 -4.17 3.63 -13.48
C GLY A 33 -5.46 3.71 -14.28
N ASP A 34 -6.25 2.64 -14.17
CA ASP A 34 -7.51 2.44 -14.90
C ASP A 34 -8.76 2.57 -13.99
N SER A 35 -9.84 1.86 -14.33
CA SER A 35 -11.09 1.80 -13.58
C SER A 35 -10.92 1.30 -12.13
N ILE A 36 -9.90 0.49 -11.87
CA ILE A 36 -9.62 -0.01 -10.52
C ILE A 36 -9.04 1.12 -9.66
N THR A 37 -8.23 2.00 -10.23
CA THR A 37 -7.74 3.20 -9.55
C THR A 37 -8.82 4.25 -9.36
N GLU A 38 -9.69 4.43 -10.36
CA GLU A 38 -10.88 5.30 -10.28
C GLU A 38 -11.85 4.82 -9.19
N GLY A 39 -12.02 3.52 -9.05
CA GLY A 39 -12.94 2.91 -8.10
C GLY A 39 -14.30 2.56 -8.69
N THR A 40 -14.34 2.12 -9.95
CA THR A 40 -15.57 1.61 -10.60
C THR A 40 -16.25 0.58 -9.71
N GLN A 41 -17.58 0.63 -9.60
CA GLN A 41 -18.47 -0.08 -8.67
C GLN A 41 -18.38 0.37 -7.20
N VAL A 42 -17.26 0.95 -6.75
CA VAL A 42 -17.07 1.50 -5.39
C VAL A 42 -16.32 2.84 -5.54
N PRO A 43 -17.02 3.95 -5.83
CA PRO A 43 -16.39 5.26 -6.08
C PRO A 43 -15.37 5.62 -5.00
N GLY A 44 -14.16 5.97 -5.41
CA GLY A 44 -13.01 6.19 -4.52
C GLY A 44 -12.12 4.97 -4.31
N GLY A 45 -12.64 3.76 -4.52
CA GLY A 45 -11.87 2.50 -4.50
C GLY A 45 -10.92 2.36 -3.32
N TYR A 46 -9.69 1.92 -3.57
CA TYR A 46 -8.67 1.76 -2.54
C TYR A 46 -8.23 3.10 -1.90
N ARG A 47 -8.47 4.24 -2.56
CA ARG A 47 -8.10 5.55 -2.02
C ARG A 47 -8.79 5.84 -0.70
N ILE A 48 -10.02 5.33 -0.48
CA ILE A 48 -10.75 5.47 0.79
C ILE A 48 -9.96 4.86 1.95
N GLY A 49 -9.68 3.57 1.88
CA GLY A 49 -8.96 2.87 2.93
C GLY A 49 -7.51 3.31 3.07
N LEU A 50 -6.88 3.74 1.96
CA LEU A 50 -5.52 4.28 1.98
C LEU A 50 -5.48 5.63 2.70
N TRP A 51 -6.41 6.55 2.39
CA TRP A 51 -6.54 7.83 3.07
C TRP A 51 -6.72 7.65 4.58
N GLN A 52 -7.64 6.77 4.97
CA GLN A 52 -7.91 6.49 6.39
C GLN A 52 -6.66 5.99 7.12
N ARG A 53 -5.88 5.09 6.50
CA ARG A 53 -4.65 4.56 7.08
C ARG A 53 -3.58 5.65 7.20
N LEU A 54 -3.42 6.46 6.17
CA LEU A 54 -2.47 7.56 6.15
C LEU A 54 -2.83 8.62 7.20
N ALA A 55 -4.10 9.02 7.29
CA ALA A 55 -4.60 9.94 8.30
C ALA A 55 -4.42 9.38 9.73
N ALA A 56 -4.76 8.11 9.95
CA ALA A 56 -4.53 7.44 11.24
C ALA A 56 -3.04 7.37 11.61
N GLY A 57 -2.17 7.19 10.61
CA GLY A 57 -0.72 7.27 10.74
C GLY A 57 -0.19 8.70 10.87
N ARG A 58 -1.06 9.72 10.84
CA ARG A 58 -0.73 11.15 10.92
C ARG A 58 0.12 11.66 9.75
N TYR A 59 0.10 10.97 8.62
CA TYR A 59 0.69 11.47 7.40
C TYR A 59 -0.23 12.51 6.77
N THR A 60 0.32 13.65 6.38
CA THR A 60 -0.38 14.66 5.61
C THR A 60 -0.04 14.46 4.15
N ILE A 61 -0.98 13.91 3.39
CA ILE A 61 -0.83 13.68 1.96
C ILE A 61 -1.84 14.52 1.17
N ASP A 62 -1.56 14.68 -0.10
CA ASP A 62 -2.33 15.38 -1.11
C ASP A 62 -2.46 14.42 -2.29
N PHE A 63 -3.63 13.80 -2.50
CA PHE A 63 -3.85 13.03 -3.69
C PHE A 63 -3.91 13.98 -4.88
N VAL A 64 -3.25 13.64 -5.98
CA VAL A 64 -3.19 14.51 -7.15
C VAL A 64 -3.53 13.76 -8.43
N GLY A 65 -4.18 14.46 -9.35
CA GLY A 65 -4.58 13.95 -10.66
C GLY A 65 -5.59 14.86 -11.33
N SER A 66 -5.96 14.53 -12.56
CA SER A 66 -6.93 15.28 -13.35
C SER A 66 -8.38 14.82 -13.15
N GLN A 67 -8.58 13.73 -12.43
CA GLN A 67 -9.89 13.12 -12.17
C GLN A 67 -10.29 13.32 -10.71
N TYR A 68 -11.59 13.33 -10.46
CA TYR A 68 -12.16 13.63 -9.15
C TYR A 68 -13.38 12.74 -8.88
N ASN A 69 -13.31 11.83 -7.89
CA ASN A 69 -14.46 11.09 -7.41
C ASN A 69 -14.24 10.49 -6.01
N GLY A 70 -15.30 9.97 -5.42
CA GLY A 70 -15.30 9.27 -4.15
C GLY A 70 -16.43 9.74 -3.23
N PRO A 71 -16.67 9.07 -2.09
CA PRO A 71 -17.68 9.46 -1.13
C PRO A 71 -17.24 10.71 -0.36
N ALA A 72 -18.20 11.49 0.15
CA ALA A 72 -17.93 12.70 0.92
C ALA A 72 -17.00 12.53 2.14
N GLY A 73 -16.88 11.32 2.67
CA GLY A 73 -15.96 11.00 3.76
C GLY A 73 -14.51 10.69 3.33
N LEU A 74 -14.23 10.67 2.02
CA LEU A 74 -12.87 10.63 1.51
C LEU A 74 -12.28 12.03 1.60
N GLY A 75 -11.22 12.20 2.35
CA GLY A 75 -10.67 13.53 2.64
C GLY A 75 -9.99 14.21 1.44
N ASP A 76 -9.71 13.45 0.38
CA ASP A 76 -9.14 13.94 -0.88
C ASP A 76 -9.62 13.06 -2.04
N HIS A 77 -10.17 13.67 -3.08
CA HIS A 77 -10.88 12.98 -4.16
C HIS A 77 -10.07 12.88 -5.46
N ASP A 78 -8.91 13.55 -5.54
CA ASP A 78 -8.11 13.62 -6.74
C ASP A 78 -7.43 12.29 -7.09
N HIS A 79 -7.34 11.98 -8.39
CA HIS A 79 -6.68 10.78 -8.90
C HIS A 79 -6.40 10.88 -10.40
N GLU A 80 -5.59 9.95 -10.92
CA GLU A 80 -5.32 9.79 -12.34
C GLU A 80 -5.75 8.38 -12.81
N GLY A 81 -6.93 7.95 -12.39
CA GLY A 81 -7.55 6.69 -12.81
C GLY A 81 -8.51 6.89 -13.99
N HIS A 82 -8.26 6.19 -15.10
CA HIS A 82 -9.01 6.31 -16.36
C HIS A 82 -9.70 4.99 -16.72
N PRO A 83 -11.02 4.84 -16.50
CA PRO A 83 -11.76 3.61 -16.79
C PRO A 83 -11.57 3.12 -18.23
N GLY A 84 -11.25 1.82 -18.37
CA GLY A 84 -11.06 1.18 -19.67
C GLY A 84 -9.72 1.43 -20.35
N TRP A 85 -8.84 2.24 -19.77
CA TRP A 85 -7.56 2.59 -20.39
C TRP A 85 -6.51 1.50 -20.22
N ARG A 86 -5.69 1.36 -21.27
CA ARG A 86 -4.54 0.47 -21.36
C ARG A 86 -3.24 1.21 -21.04
N ILE A 87 -2.16 0.47 -20.97
CA ILE A 87 -0.80 1.00 -20.73
C ILE A 87 -0.43 2.09 -21.77
N ASP A 88 -0.70 1.84 -23.07
CA ASP A 88 -0.35 2.78 -24.15
C ASP A 88 -1.10 4.13 -24.05
N GLN A 89 -2.33 4.10 -23.55
CA GLN A 89 -3.15 5.30 -23.39
C GLN A 89 -2.68 6.13 -22.19
N ILE A 90 -2.33 5.49 -21.07
CA ILE A 90 -1.70 6.17 -19.93
C ILE A 90 -0.36 6.78 -20.36
N ASP A 91 0.47 6.01 -21.07
CA ASP A 91 1.80 6.44 -21.51
C ASP A 91 1.75 7.70 -22.40
N ALA A 92 0.77 7.80 -23.28
CA ALA A 92 0.58 8.97 -24.15
C ALA A 92 0.32 10.28 -23.39
N ASN A 93 -0.15 10.22 -22.13
CA ASN A 93 -0.58 11.38 -21.39
C ASN A 93 0.23 11.66 -20.11
N VAL A 94 0.87 10.64 -19.55
CA VAL A 94 1.48 10.66 -18.21
C VAL A 94 2.50 11.79 -18.01
N THR A 95 3.30 12.10 -19.02
CA THR A 95 4.30 13.17 -18.94
C THR A 95 3.66 14.54 -18.69
N GLY A 96 2.48 14.79 -19.27
CA GLY A 96 1.71 16.01 -19.05
C GLY A 96 1.21 16.09 -17.61
N TRP A 97 0.60 15.03 -17.10
CA TRP A 97 0.09 14.97 -15.72
C TRP A 97 1.20 15.11 -14.68
N LEU A 98 2.33 14.43 -14.88
CA LEU A 98 3.46 14.52 -13.95
C LEU A 98 4.05 15.94 -13.89
N ARG A 99 4.08 16.67 -15.00
CA ARG A 99 4.53 18.07 -15.01
C ARG A 99 3.54 19.00 -14.32
N THR A 100 2.24 18.75 -14.50
CA THR A 100 1.17 19.58 -13.91
C THR A 100 1.10 19.35 -12.40
N HIS A 101 1.07 18.09 -11.97
CA HIS A 101 0.80 17.75 -10.57
C HIS A 101 2.07 17.57 -9.74
N THR A 102 3.24 17.37 -10.36
CA THR A 102 4.55 17.21 -9.72
C THR A 102 4.52 16.29 -8.48
N PRO A 103 4.04 15.02 -8.61
CA PRO A 103 3.90 14.13 -7.48
C PRO A 103 5.27 13.73 -6.89
N ARG A 104 5.31 13.59 -5.57
CA ARG A 104 6.42 12.96 -4.85
C ARG A 104 6.38 11.44 -4.98
N THR A 105 5.18 10.89 -5.14
CA THR A 105 4.93 9.45 -5.20
C THR A 105 3.87 9.13 -6.24
N VAL A 106 4.10 8.07 -7.02
CA VAL A 106 3.17 7.54 -8.01
C VAL A 106 2.80 6.12 -7.64
N LEU A 107 1.49 5.82 -7.55
CA LEU A 107 0.95 4.48 -7.32
C LEU A 107 0.41 3.93 -8.65
N LEU A 108 1.22 3.16 -9.37
CA LEU A 108 0.88 2.66 -10.70
C LEU A 108 0.25 1.27 -10.63
N HIS A 109 -1.04 1.18 -10.99
CA HIS A 109 -1.76 -0.08 -11.21
C HIS A 109 -2.42 -0.05 -12.58
N ILE A 110 -1.84 -0.75 -13.58
CA ILE A 110 -2.27 -0.71 -14.99
C ILE A 110 -1.91 -2.00 -15.70
N GLY A 111 -2.67 -2.35 -16.74
CA GLY A 111 -2.47 -3.54 -17.57
C GLY A 111 -3.69 -4.44 -17.60
N THR A 112 -4.66 -4.24 -16.73
CA THR A 112 -5.92 -5.01 -16.70
C THR A 112 -6.63 -4.93 -18.06
N ASN A 113 -6.74 -3.74 -18.63
CA ASN A 113 -7.42 -3.53 -19.92
C ASN A 113 -6.62 -4.05 -21.12
N ASP A 114 -5.31 -4.13 -21.04
CA ASP A 114 -4.50 -4.82 -22.06
C ASP A 114 -4.88 -6.30 -22.15
N VAL A 115 -5.13 -6.94 -21.00
CA VAL A 115 -5.59 -8.33 -20.90
C VAL A 115 -7.06 -8.46 -21.35
N LEU A 116 -7.96 -7.63 -20.80
CA LEU A 116 -9.41 -7.71 -21.10
C LEU A 116 -9.72 -7.49 -22.58
N GLN A 117 -9.03 -6.54 -23.22
CA GLN A 117 -9.20 -6.18 -24.63
C GLN A 117 -8.34 -7.06 -25.56
N ASN A 118 -7.56 -8.00 -24.99
CA ASN A 118 -6.58 -8.82 -25.73
C ASN A 118 -5.66 -7.97 -26.64
N TYR A 119 -5.23 -6.81 -26.11
CA TYR A 119 -4.46 -5.83 -26.87
C TYR A 119 -2.96 -6.15 -26.82
N ASN A 120 -2.48 -6.90 -27.81
CA ASN A 120 -1.07 -7.30 -27.93
C ASN A 120 -0.45 -7.67 -26.56
N VAL A 121 -1.11 -8.60 -25.85
CA VAL A 121 -0.77 -8.94 -24.46
C VAL A 121 0.69 -9.38 -24.30
N SER A 122 1.26 -10.04 -25.31
CA SER A 122 2.67 -10.45 -25.30
C SER A 122 3.65 -9.29 -25.23
N SER A 123 3.28 -8.11 -25.71
CA SER A 123 4.12 -6.89 -25.65
C SER A 123 3.73 -5.94 -24.51
N ALA A 124 2.69 -6.26 -23.71
CA ALA A 124 2.29 -5.45 -22.56
C ALA A 124 3.42 -5.23 -21.54
N PRO A 125 4.29 -6.23 -21.23
CA PRO A 125 5.44 -6.00 -20.37
C PRO A 125 6.42 -4.95 -20.91
N SER A 126 6.66 -4.92 -22.22
CA SER A 126 7.52 -3.92 -22.84
C SER A 126 6.91 -2.52 -22.81
N ARG A 127 5.58 -2.40 -23.02
CA ARG A 127 4.88 -1.13 -22.87
C ARG A 127 4.92 -0.62 -21.43
N LEU A 128 4.72 -1.50 -20.44
CA LEU A 128 4.86 -1.13 -19.02
C LEU A 128 6.27 -0.66 -18.70
N SER A 129 7.29 -1.35 -19.22
CA SER A 129 8.69 -0.92 -19.06
C SER A 129 8.92 0.47 -19.62
N ALA A 130 8.40 0.79 -20.81
CA ALA A 130 8.52 2.10 -21.44
C ALA A 130 7.76 3.18 -20.63
N LEU A 131 6.54 2.89 -20.19
CA LEU A 131 5.76 3.79 -19.32
C LEU A 131 6.55 4.14 -18.04
N ILE A 132 7.16 3.16 -17.37
CA ILE A 132 7.98 3.43 -16.19
C ILE A 132 9.19 4.31 -16.54
N ASP A 133 9.82 4.13 -17.70
CA ASP A 133 10.91 5.01 -18.15
C ASP A 133 10.43 6.45 -18.35
N HIS A 134 9.27 6.64 -18.97
CA HIS A 134 8.69 7.98 -19.16
C HIS A 134 8.33 8.64 -17.84
N ILE A 135 7.72 7.87 -16.90
CA ILE A 135 7.41 8.37 -15.55
C ILE A 135 8.68 8.82 -14.84
N THR A 136 9.70 7.96 -14.79
CA THR A 136 10.95 8.25 -14.06
C THR A 136 11.82 9.32 -14.75
N ALA A 137 11.64 9.53 -16.05
CA ALA A 137 12.28 10.64 -16.77
C ALA A 137 11.56 11.97 -16.52
N ALA A 138 10.22 11.98 -16.51
CA ALA A 138 9.42 13.18 -16.27
C ALA A 138 9.41 13.62 -14.80
N ALA A 139 9.50 12.68 -13.86
CA ALA A 139 9.52 12.91 -12.41
C ALA A 139 10.70 12.16 -11.74
N PRO A 140 11.97 12.58 -11.96
CA PRO A 140 13.16 11.82 -11.54
C PRO A 140 13.32 11.71 -10.01
N ASN A 141 12.66 12.56 -9.26
CA ASN A 141 12.68 12.54 -7.80
C ASN A 141 11.47 11.82 -7.16
N ALA A 142 10.52 11.35 -7.98
CA ALA A 142 9.36 10.64 -7.48
C ALA A 142 9.70 9.18 -7.16
N GLU A 143 9.08 8.65 -6.10
CA GLU A 143 9.05 7.23 -5.80
C GLU A 143 7.91 6.58 -6.61
N VAL A 144 8.20 5.59 -7.43
CA VAL A 144 7.23 4.95 -8.33
C VAL A 144 6.95 3.53 -7.84
N PHE A 145 5.76 3.32 -7.33
CA PHE A 145 5.30 2.00 -6.88
C PHE A 145 4.54 1.33 -8.02
N VAL A 146 5.03 0.20 -8.48
CA VAL A 146 4.46 -0.56 -9.61
C VAL A 146 3.80 -1.82 -9.06
N ALA A 147 2.48 -1.89 -9.16
CA ALA A 147 1.72 -3.05 -8.70
C ALA A 147 1.56 -4.12 -9.79
N THR A 148 1.53 -5.38 -9.40
CA THR A 148 0.95 -6.45 -10.21
C THR A 148 -0.57 -6.21 -10.33
N ILE A 149 -1.18 -6.53 -11.49
CA ILE A 149 -2.63 -6.44 -11.64
C ILE A 149 -3.32 -7.54 -10.82
N ILE A 150 -4.49 -7.21 -10.28
CA ILE A 150 -5.29 -8.09 -9.42
C ILE A 150 -5.79 -9.33 -10.15
N PRO A 151 -6.26 -10.40 -9.46
CA PRO A 151 -6.85 -11.57 -10.09
C PRO A 151 -8.06 -11.23 -10.98
N LEU A 152 -8.31 -12.08 -11.98
CA LEU A 152 -9.47 -12.00 -12.86
C LEU A 152 -10.29 -13.29 -12.76
N SER A 153 -11.62 -13.19 -12.78
CA SER A 153 -12.49 -14.38 -12.65
C SER A 153 -12.53 -15.26 -13.88
N ASN A 154 -12.31 -14.70 -15.09
CA ASN A 154 -12.20 -15.50 -16.31
C ASN A 154 -10.83 -16.19 -16.35
N SER A 155 -10.81 -17.52 -16.45
CA SER A 155 -9.58 -18.32 -16.36
C SER A 155 -8.55 -18.02 -17.45
N GLY A 156 -9.01 -17.72 -18.68
CA GLY A 156 -8.10 -17.35 -19.79
C GLY A 156 -7.46 -15.98 -19.57
N GLN A 157 -8.24 -15.00 -19.11
CA GLN A 157 -7.74 -13.67 -18.75
C GLN A 157 -6.83 -13.73 -17.52
N GLU A 158 -7.17 -14.56 -16.54
CA GLU A 158 -6.33 -14.78 -15.36
C GLU A 158 -4.97 -15.40 -15.75
N ALA A 159 -4.94 -16.37 -16.66
CA ALA A 159 -3.69 -16.94 -17.16
C ALA A 159 -2.82 -15.88 -17.86
N ALA A 160 -3.43 -14.99 -18.64
CA ALA A 160 -2.74 -13.88 -19.28
C ALA A 160 -2.25 -12.84 -18.24
N ALA A 161 -3.08 -12.52 -17.23
CA ALA A 161 -2.72 -11.64 -16.13
C ALA A 161 -1.52 -12.18 -15.33
N ARG A 162 -1.50 -13.47 -15.02
CA ARG A 162 -0.34 -14.11 -14.36
C ARG A 162 0.93 -14.04 -15.19
N THR A 163 0.81 -14.26 -16.51
CA THR A 163 1.94 -14.13 -17.43
C THR A 163 2.50 -12.70 -17.46
N PHE A 164 1.62 -11.70 -17.53
CA PHE A 164 1.99 -10.30 -17.45
C PHE A 164 2.64 -9.97 -16.09
N ASN A 165 2.01 -10.36 -14.99
CA ASN A 165 2.50 -10.13 -13.64
C ASN A 165 3.89 -10.76 -13.39
N ALA A 166 4.15 -11.95 -13.95
CA ALA A 166 5.44 -12.62 -13.82
C ALA A 166 6.61 -11.82 -14.42
N ALA A 167 6.34 -10.92 -15.38
CA ALA A 167 7.38 -10.06 -15.98
C ALA A 167 7.70 -8.83 -15.11
N ILE A 168 6.75 -8.35 -14.30
CA ILE A 168 6.87 -7.07 -13.57
C ILE A 168 8.08 -7.05 -12.61
N PRO A 169 8.37 -8.09 -11.80
CA PRO A 169 9.54 -8.08 -10.92
C PRO A 169 10.87 -7.89 -11.67
N GLY A 170 11.00 -8.49 -12.86
CA GLY A 170 12.18 -8.33 -13.73
C GLY A 170 12.32 -6.91 -14.25
N ILE A 171 11.20 -6.30 -14.66
CA ILE A 171 11.14 -4.90 -15.10
C ILE A 171 11.58 -3.97 -13.98
N VAL A 172 10.93 -4.06 -12.80
CA VAL A 172 11.25 -3.22 -11.64
C VAL A 172 12.72 -3.35 -11.26
N ARG A 173 13.24 -4.57 -11.17
CA ARG A 173 14.66 -4.82 -10.87
C ARG A 173 15.59 -4.14 -11.87
N SER A 174 15.27 -4.20 -13.16
CA SER A 174 16.05 -3.52 -14.20
C SER A 174 16.09 -2.00 -14.00
N LYS A 175 14.94 -1.39 -13.63
CA LYS A 175 14.88 0.06 -13.36
C LYS A 175 15.67 0.43 -12.09
N VAL A 176 15.56 -0.35 -11.03
CA VAL A 176 16.34 -0.17 -9.79
C VAL A 176 17.84 -0.28 -10.07
N ASN A 177 18.28 -1.28 -10.84
CA ASN A 177 19.68 -1.45 -11.23
C ASN A 177 20.21 -0.26 -12.09
N SER A 178 19.30 0.46 -12.75
CA SER A 178 19.62 1.70 -13.50
C SER A 178 19.51 2.95 -12.63
N GLY A 179 19.41 2.82 -11.29
CA GLY A 179 19.36 3.93 -10.35
C GLY A 179 18.00 4.64 -10.28
N ARG A 180 16.92 4.04 -10.81
CA ARG A 180 15.58 4.62 -10.74
C ARG A 180 14.90 4.26 -9.42
N ARG A 181 14.06 5.14 -8.93
CA ARG A 181 13.28 4.99 -7.69
C ARG A 181 11.98 4.24 -7.98
N VAL A 182 12.07 2.93 -8.17
CA VAL A 182 10.94 2.07 -8.55
C VAL A 182 10.80 0.93 -7.56
N HIS A 183 9.59 0.67 -7.10
CA HIS A 183 9.27 -0.30 -6.05
C HIS A 183 8.18 -1.25 -6.53
N LEU A 184 8.36 -2.55 -6.31
CA LEU A 184 7.37 -3.56 -6.64
C LEU A 184 6.32 -3.67 -5.53
N VAL A 185 5.05 -3.78 -5.92
CA VAL A 185 3.94 -4.12 -5.01
C VAL A 185 3.24 -5.37 -5.53
N ASP A 186 3.26 -6.45 -4.77
CA ASP A 186 2.46 -7.63 -5.08
C ASP A 186 1.00 -7.39 -4.69
N MET A 187 0.23 -6.86 -5.63
CA MET A 187 -1.20 -6.63 -5.45
C MET A 187 -2.02 -7.89 -5.79
N HIS A 188 -1.56 -8.68 -6.77
CA HIS A 188 -2.23 -9.92 -7.18
C HIS A 188 -2.38 -10.90 -6.02
N GLY A 189 -1.34 -11.07 -5.22
CA GLY A 189 -1.34 -11.98 -4.08
C GLY A 189 -2.21 -11.53 -2.90
N ARG A 190 -2.74 -10.29 -2.92
CA ARG A 190 -3.56 -9.75 -1.83
C ARG A 190 -5.05 -10.02 -1.98
N LEU A 191 -5.51 -10.31 -3.20
CA LEU A 191 -6.91 -10.53 -3.51
C LEU A 191 -7.14 -11.95 -4.04
N THR A 192 -8.39 -12.34 -3.99
CA THR A 192 -8.92 -13.55 -4.63
C THR A 192 -10.11 -13.16 -5.52
N THR A 193 -10.61 -14.05 -6.35
CA THR A 193 -11.81 -13.80 -7.15
C THR A 193 -13.07 -13.57 -6.32
N ALA A 194 -13.10 -13.99 -5.05
CA ALA A 194 -14.17 -13.68 -4.11
C ALA A 194 -14.19 -12.20 -3.68
N ASP A 195 -13.12 -11.47 -3.92
CA ASP A 195 -13.02 -10.05 -3.64
C ASP A 195 -13.50 -9.17 -4.82
N LEU A 196 -14.06 -9.75 -5.88
CA LEU A 196 -14.49 -9.07 -7.09
C LEU A 196 -16.02 -9.03 -7.19
N ILE A 197 -16.59 -7.92 -7.69
CA ILE A 197 -18.03 -7.74 -7.90
C ILE A 197 -18.48 -8.39 -9.22
N ASP A 198 -17.76 -8.07 -10.30
CA ASP A 198 -18.10 -8.45 -11.68
C ASP A 198 -17.03 -9.33 -12.34
N GLY A 199 -16.12 -9.86 -11.54
CA GLY A 199 -14.99 -10.66 -12.02
C GLY A 199 -13.77 -9.86 -12.43
N VAL A 200 -13.81 -8.53 -12.31
CA VAL A 200 -12.72 -7.58 -12.63
C VAL A 200 -12.53 -6.55 -11.53
N HIS A 201 -13.62 -5.88 -11.11
CA HIS A 201 -13.56 -4.76 -10.17
C HIS A 201 -13.73 -5.26 -8.73
N PRO A 202 -12.90 -4.77 -7.79
CA PRO A 202 -12.97 -5.19 -6.40
C PRO A 202 -14.27 -4.78 -5.70
N THR A 203 -14.69 -5.62 -4.75
CA THR A 203 -15.66 -5.23 -3.71
C THR A 203 -15.05 -4.16 -2.80
N ALA A 204 -15.85 -3.54 -1.94
CA ALA A 204 -15.34 -2.63 -0.92
C ALA A 204 -14.25 -3.30 -0.04
N THR A 205 -14.42 -4.57 0.33
CA THR A 205 -13.41 -5.36 1.07
C THR A 205 -12.16 -5.62 0.21
N GLY A 206 -12.33 -5.91 -1.08
CA GLY A 206 -11.21 -6.07 -2.02
C GLY A 206 -10.39 -4.78 -2.14
N TYR A 207 -11.05 -3.64 -2.27
CA TYR A 207 -10.39 -2.34 -2.28
C TYR A 207 -9.69 -2.01 -0.96
N ASP A 208 -10.25 -2.42 0.18
CA ASP A 208 -9.58 -2.24 1.47
C ASP A 208 -8.29 -3.07 1.59
N LYS A 209 -8.27 -4.29 1.03
CA LYS A 209 -7.04 -5.11 0.90
C LYS A 209 -6.00 -4.42 0.01
N MET A 210 -6.42 -3.82 -1.12
CA MET A 210 -5.53 -3.02 -1.97
C MET A 210 -4.96 -1.82 -1.21
N ALA A 211 -5.80 -1.10 -0.47
CA ALA A 211 -5.40 0.02 0.38
C ALA A 211 -4.34 -0.38 1.42
N ALA A 212 -4.52 -1.53 2.06
CA ALA A 212 -3.55 -2.07 3.00
C ALA A 212 -2.21 -2.40 2.33
N ALA A 213 -2.24 -2.98 1.11
CA ALA A 213 -1.04 -3.29 0.35
C ALA A 213 -0.28 -2.02 -0.05
N TRP A 214 -0.99 -1.00 -0.56
CA TRP A 214 -0.40 0.30 -0.86
C TRP A 214 0.20 0.97 0.37
N TYR A 215 -0.54 1.02 1.47
CA TYR A 215 -0.06 1.61 2.71
C TYR A 215 1.22 0.94 3.22
N GLN A 216 1.27 -0.39 3.21
CA GLN A 216 2.44 -1.16 3.58
C GLN A 216 3.64 -0.85 2.68
N ALA A 217 3.44 -0.79 1.37
CA ALA A 217 4.49 -0.46 0.42
C ALA A 217 5.05 0.95 0.65
N LEU A 218 4.17 1.94 0.83
CA LEU A 218 4.54 3.32 1.10
C LEU A 218 5.38 3.47 2.38
N GLN A 219 5.00 2.77 3.45
CA GLN A 219 5.75 2.78 4.70
C GLN A 219 7.14 2.14 4.56
N SER A 220 7.34 1.22 3.63
CA SER A 220 8.64 0.57 3.40
C SER A 220 9.68 1.46 2.74
N VAL A 221 9.25 2.62 2.18
CA VAL A 221 10.13 3.56 1.45
C VAL A 221 10.17 4.90 2.17
N PRO A 222 11.23 5.19 2.95
CA PRO A 222 11.35 6.43 3.70
C PRO A 222 11.18 7.68 2.82
N GLY A 223 10.31 8.58 3.23
CA GLY A 223 10.06 9.86 2.56
C GLY A 223 9.11 9.78 1.35
N SER A 224 8.57 8.60 0.99
CA SER A 224 7.55 8.46 -0.09
C SER A 224 6.25 9.21 0.26
N ILE A 225 5.89 9.23 1.53
CA ILE A 225 4.70 9.91 2.09
C ILE A 225 5.09 10.99 3.11
N GLY A 226 6.30 11.54 2.99
CA GLY A 226 6.84 12.52 3.90
C GLY A 226 7.71 11.93 5.00
N GLN A 227 8.08 12.75 5.97
CA GLN A 227 8.76 12.29 7.16
C GLN A 227 7.77 11.45 7.99
N ASP A 228 8.27 10.38 8.60
CA ASP A 228 7.51 9.69 9.65
C ASP A 228 7.11 10.76 10.69
N PRO A 229 5.80 10.96 10.95
CA PRO A 229 5.35 12.03 11.84
C PRO A 229 5.87 11.92 13.28
N GLY A 230 6.74 10.98 13.57
CA GLY A 230 7.33 10.80 14.88
C GLY A 230 6.31 10.62 16.01
N PRO A 231 6.66 10.25 17.20
CA PRO A 231 5.72 10.28 18.32
C PRO A 231 5.24 11.72 18.51
N SER A 232 3.90 11.91 18.56
CA SER A 232 3.30 13.22 18.89
C SER A 232 4.03 13.81 20.10
N PRO A 233 4.39 15.10 20.11
CA PRO A 233 4.83 15.71 21.36
C PRO A 233 3.71 15.48 22.38
N SER A 234 3.98 14.61 23.32
CA SER A 234 3.12 14.45 24.50
C SER A 234 2.98 15.84 25.10
N PRO A 235 1.78 16.31 25.49
CA PRO A 235 1.65 17.59 26.16
C PRO A 235 2.70 17.60 27.29
N SER A 236 3.51 18.66 27.32
CA SER A 236 4.58 18.83 28.31
C SER A 236 3.99 18.67 29.70
N VAL A 237 4.03 17.46 30.22
CA VAL A 237 3.76 17.20 31.64
C VAL A 237 5.01 17.63 32.37
N THR A 238 4.87 18.65 33.21
CA THR A 238 5.81 19.00 34.28
C THR A 238 6.36 17.72 34.91
N PRO A 239 7.67 17.57 35.15
CA PRO A 239 8.26 16.32 35.61
C PRO A 239 7.63 15.94 36.95
N SER A 240 6.80 14.93 36.91
CA SER A 240 6.36 14.17 38.08
C SER A 240 7.43 13.11 38.40
N PRO A 241 7.71 12.82 39.67
CA PRO A 241 8.87 12.07 40.07
C PRO A 241 8.83 10.64 39.48
N SER A 242 9.98 10.26 38.91
CA SER A 242 10.48 8.91 38.59
C SER A 242 9.44 7.78 38.56
N ALA A 243 8.98 7.41 37.36
CA ALA A 243 8.21 6.19 37.18
C ALA A 243 9.13 4.98 37.46
N THR A 244 8.78 4.24 38.48
CA THR A 244 9.27 2.89 38.77
C THR A 244 9.15 2.01 37.51
N PRO A 245 10.17 1.20 37.13
CA PRO A 245 10.06 0.32 35.99
C PRO A 245 8.86 -0.62 36.15
N THR A 246 8.00 -0.64 35.12
CA THR A 246 6.85 -1.58 35.04
C THR A 246 7.37 -3.02 35.22
N PRO A 247 6.79 -3.81 36.12
CA PRO A 247 7.20 -5.21 36.30
C PRO A 247 7.06 -5.99 34.99
N PRO A 248 7.92 -7.02 34.74
CA PRO A 248 7.76 -7.93 33.63
C PRO A 248 6.33 -8.51 33.65
N GLY A 249 5.65 -8.54 32.48
CA GLY A 249 4.32 -9.12 32.37
C GLY A 249 4.30 -10.57 32.89
N GLU A 250 3.16 -11.01 33.42
CA GLU A 250 3.03 -12.38 33.92
C GLU A 250 3.45 -13.41 32.88
N PRO A 251 4.23 -14.47 33.28
CA PRO A 251 4.61 -15.54 32.35
C PRO A 251 3.36 -16.20 31.76
N GLY A 252 3.28 -16.29 30.40
CA GLY A 252 2.16 -16.91 29.70
C GLY A 252 1.03 -15.98 29.28
N ALA A 253 1.17 -14.65 29.48
CA ALA A 253 0.16 -13.67 29.06
C ALA A 253 0.14 -13.41 27.54
N CYS A 254 0.87 -14.18 26.73
CA CYS A 254 0.86 -14.09 25.28
C CYS A 254 0.95 -15.46 24.60
N ARG A 255 0.36 -15.54 23.41
CA ARG A 255 0.46 -16.68 22.51
C ARG A 255 0.88 -16.20 21.14
N VAL A 256 1.75 -16.96 20.46
CA VAL A 256 2.20 -16.66 19.10
C VAL A 256 1.90 -17.84 18.18
N GLY A 257 1.10 -17.58 17.14
CA GLY A 257 0.92 -18.49 16.02
C GLY A 257 1.94 -18.20 14.93
N VAL A 258 2.52 -19.23 14.29
CA VAL A 258 3.55 -19.08 13.25
C VAL A 258 3.16 -19.87 12.02
N THR A 259 3.09 -19.19 10.85
CA THR A 259 2.89 -19.80 9.55
C THR A 259 4.05 -19.46 8.63
N VAL A 260 4.79 -20.47 8.16
CA VAL A 260 5.93 -20.31 7.24
C VAL A 260 5.54 -20.74 5.84
N ASN A 261 5.86 -19.91 4.86
CA ASN A 261 5.78 -20.26 3.44
C ASN A 261 7.19 -20.12 2.85
N ALA A 262 7.82 -21.24 2.49
CA ALA A 262 9.20 -21.28 2.01
C ALA A 262 9.28 -21.63 0.52
N TRP A 263 10.33 -21.11 -0.15
CA TRP A 263 10.75 -21.44 -1.52
C TRP A 263 12.26 -21.58 -1.57
N ASN A 264 12.84 -21.91 -2.72
CA ASN A 264 14.25 -22.33 -2.85
C ASN A 264 15.30 -21.50 -2.12
N THR A 265 15.13 -20.19 -2.00
CA THR A 265 16.15 -19.28 -1.40
C THR A 265 15.57 -18.29 -0.40
N GLY A 266 14.28 -18.37 -0.11
CA GLY A 266 13.60 -17.45 0.78
C GLY A 266 12.37 -18.02 1.43
N LEU A 267 11.83 -17.29 2.39
CA LEU A 267 10.59 -17.63 3.08
C LEU A 267 9.86 -16.36 3.54
N THR A 268 8.58 -16.52 3.83
CA THR A 268 7.81 -15.56 4.62
C THR A 268 7.32 -16.25 5.87
N ASP A 269 7.42 -15.53 6.99
CA ASP A 269 6.82 -15.89 8.27
C ASP A 269 5.67 -14.92 8.58
N ASN A 270 4.48 -15.47 8.81
CA ASN A 270 3.35 -14.75 9.40
C ASN A 270 3.24 -15.12 10.88
N LEU A 271 3.22 -14.11 11.73
CA LEU A 271 3.16 -14.24 13.18
C LEU A 271 1.87 -13.60 13.70
N VAL A 272 1.03 -14.36 14.38
CA VAL A 272 -0.17 -13.86 15.07
C VAL A 272 0.11 -13.77 16.56
N ILE A 273 0.21 -12.56 17.08
CA ILE A 273 0.44 -12.28 18.51
C ILE A 273 -0.93 -12.10 19.18
N THR A 274 -1.24 -12.90 20.18
CA THR A 274 -2.48 -12.80 20.96
C THR A 274 -2.17 -12.43 22.40
N ASN A 275 -2.82 -11.40 22.92
CA ASN A 275 -2.81 -11.12 24.36
C ASN A 275 -3.75 -12.10 25.09
N THR A 276 -3.18 -13.06 25.80
CA THR A 276 -3.94 -14.04 26.59
C THR A 276 -4.04 -13.65 28.07
N GLY A 277 -3.48 -12.49 28.46
CA GLY A 277 -3.59 -11.93 29.79
C GLY A 277 -4.92 -11.22 30.03
N SER A 278 -5.14 -10.78 31.27
CA SER A 278 -6.33 -10.06 31.70
C SER A 278 -6.24 -8.54 31.55
N SER A 279 -5.06 -8.01 31.24
CA SER A 279 -4.81 -6.56 31.12
C SER A 279 -4.45 -6.17 29.68
N PRO A 280 -4.85 -4.98 29.20
CA PRO A 280 -4.43 -4.48 27.90
C PRO A 280 -2.89 -4.30 27.82
N ILE A 281 -2.31 -4.68 26.69
CA ILE A 281 -0.91 -4.39 26.36
C ILE A 281 -0.90 -3.10 25.56
N ASN A 282 -0.23 -2.06 26.06
CA ASN A 282 -0.07 -0.78 25.38
C ASN A 282 1.41 -0.59 25.03
N GLY A 283 1.74 -0.82 23.77
CA GLY A 283 3.10 -0.94 23.30
C GLY A 283 3.68 -2.33 23.53
N TRP A 284 4.11 -3.00 22.44
CA TRP A 284 4.69 -4.32 22.53
C TRP A 284 6.00 -4.45 21.76
N SER A 285 6.84 -5.33 22.27
CA SER A 285 8.09 -5.74 21.65
C SER A 285 8.16 -7.27 21.70
N LEU A 286 8.05 -7.91 20.54
CA LEU A 286 8.17 -9.34 20.38
C LEU A 286 9.63 -9.68 20.02
N ALA A 287 10.30 -10.48 20.82
CA ALA A 287 11.61 -10.97 20.47
C ALA A 287 11.55 -12.49 20.24
N PHE A 288 12.28 -12.97 19.22
CA PHE A 288 12.33 -14.38 18.83
C PHE A 288 13.68 -14.73 18.19
N THR A 289 13.98 -16.02 18.08
CA THR A 289 15.22 -16.51 17.47
C THR A 289 14.91 -17.18 16.14
N LEU A 290 15.64 -16.79 15.09
CA LEU A 290 15.55 -17.42 13.78
C LEU A 290 16.34 -18.75 13.77
N PRO A 291 15.89 -19.73 12.98
CA PRO A 291 16.71 -20.88 12.60
C PRO A 291 18.03 -20.45 11.96
N GLY A 292 19.05 -21.31 12.09
CA GLY A 292 20.37 -21.03 11.55
C GLY A 292 20.35 -20.82 10.03
N GLY A 293 21.08 -19.79 9.58
CA GLY A 293 21.16 -19.46 8.14
C GLY A 293 19.97 -18.67 7.59
N GLN A 294 19.01 -18.31 8.44
CA GLN A 294 17.95 -17.36 8.04
C GLN A 294 18.37 -15.92 8.31
N THR A 295 18.04 -15.01 7.37
CA THR A 295 18.33 -13.57 7.49
C THR A 295 17.12 -12.79 7.04
N VAL A 296 16.56 -11.93 7.91
CA VAL A 296 15.42 -11.06 7.58
C VAL A 296 15.83 -10.04 6.53
N THR A 297 15.06 -9.96 5.46
CA THR A 297 15.27 -9.03 4.33
C THR A 297 14.23 -7.91 4.28
N GLY A 298 13.10 -8.08 4.97
CA GLY A 298 12.02 -7.11 5.08
C GLY A 298 10.94 -7.62 6.01
N GLY A 299 10.01 -6.74 6.42
CA GLY A 299 8.90 -7.16 7.28
C GLY A 299 7.76 -6.16 7.23
N TRP A 300 6.59 -6.56 7.75
CA TRP A 300 5.36 -5.76 7.77
C TRP A 300 4.68 -5.81 9.13
N ASN A 301 3.89 -4.78 9.40
CA ASN A 301 3.13 -4.58 10.63
C ASN A 301 3.98 -4.50 11.91
N ALA A 302 5.32 -4.41 11.79
CA ALA A 302 6.25 -4.19 12.89
C ALA A 302 7.55 -3.58 12.37
N THR A 303 8.31 -2.95 13.26
CA THR A 303 9.69 -2.54 12.98
C THR A 303 10.62 -3.66 13.46
N TYR A 304 11.45 -4.19 12.57
CA TYR A 304 12.33 -5.31 12.83
C TYR A 304 13.76 -4.85 13.08
N THR A 305 14.36 -5.30 14.17
CA THR A 305 15.77 -5.07 14.51
C THR A 305 16.47 -6.40 14.69
N PRO A 306 17.32 -6.82 13.74
CA PRO A 306 18.12 -8.03 13.87
C PRO A 306 19.33 -7.82 14.79
N ALA A 307 19.65 -8.82 15.61
CA ALA A 307 20.83 -8.87 16.46
C ALA A 307 21.31 -10.32 16.65
N GLY A 308 22.31 -10.75 15.88
CA GLY A 308 22.99 -12.05 16.09
C GLY A 308 22.07 -13.28 16.03
N GLY A 309 21.15 -13.36 15.07
CA GLY A 309 20.16 -14.44 14.94
C GLY A 309 18.91 -14.27 15.80
N ARG A 310 18.90 -13.29 16.71
CA ARG A 310 17.72 -12.86 17.45
C ARG A 310 17.10 -11.67 16.74
N ILE A 311 15.78 -11.67 16.61
CA ILE A 311 15.00 -10.57 16.01
C ILE A 311 14.16 -9.93 17.09
N THR A 312 14.10 -8.61 17.10
CA THR A 312 13.14 -7.85 17.88
C THR A 312 12.18 -7.15 16.92
N ALA A 313 10.89 -7.50 16.97
CA ALA A 313 9.80 -6.84 16.28
C ALA A 313 9.07 -5.93 17.26
N ARG A 314 8.98 -4.62 16.95
CA ARG A 314 8.24 -3.65 17.76
C ARG A 314 6.97 -3.26 17.07
N ASN A 315 5.92 -3.02 17.83
CA ASN A 315 4.67 -2.53 17.29
C ASN A 315 4.86 -1.25 16.45
N VAL A 316 4.01 -1.09 15.48
CA VAL A 316 3.75 0.17 14.81
C VAL A 316 2.56 0.87 15.48
N THR A 317 2.29 2.13 15.14
CA THR A 317 1.33 2.95 15.89
C THR A 317 -0.08 2.36 15.94
N TYR A 318 -0.55 1.77 14.83
CA TYR A 318 -1.94 1.29 14.73
C TYR A 318 -2.19 -0.05 15.43
N ASN A 319 -1.16 -0.83 15.74
CA ASN A 319 -1.30 -2.13 16.42
C ASN A 319 -0.62 -2.15 17.80
N ALA A 320 -0.33 -0.98 18.36
CA ALA A 320 0.37 -0.86 19.63
C ALA A 320 -0.47 -1.31 20.83
N SER A 321 -1.80 -1.29 20.72
CA SER A 321 -2.70 -1.67 21.82
C SER A 321 -3.37 -3.00 21.50
N LEU A 322 -3.23 -3.96 22.43
CA LEU A 322 -3.86 -5.28 22.36
C LEU A 322 -4.71 -5.46 23.63
N ALA A 323 -6.02 -5.36 23.50
CA ALA A 323 -6.95 -5.68 24.58
C ALA A 323 -6.83 -7.17 24.98
N PRO A 324 -7.28 -7.56 26.19
CA PRO A 324 -7.39 -8.97 26.56
C PRO A 324 -8.14 -9.79 25.49
N GLY A 325 -7.55 -10.88 25.02
CA GLY A 325 -8.08 -11.73 23.96
C GLY A 325 -7.86 -11.21 22.53
N ALA A 326 -7.42 -9.96 22.34
CA ALA A 326 -7.15 -9.40 21.02
C ALA A 326 -5.85 -9.93 20.43
N SER A 327 -5.78 -9.95 19.09
CA SER A 327 -4.61 -10.40 18.33
C SER A 327 -4.19 -9.32 17.33
N THR A 328 -2.89 -9.34 16.98
CA THR A 328 -2.35 -8.60 15.84
C THR A 328 -1.50 -9.53 14.99
N GLU A 329 -1.49 -9.30 13.70
CA GLU A 329 -0.69 -10.04 12.73
C GLU A 329 0.50 -9.18 12.29
N ILE A 330 1.68 -9.78 12.31
CA ILE A 330 2.92 -9.22 11.77
C ILE A 330 3.59 -10.26 10.89
N GLY A 331 4.57 -9.87 10.08
CA GLY A 331 5.31 -10.85 9.33
C GLY A 331 6.61 -10.30 8.77
N PHE A 332 7.45 -11.21 8.30
CA PHE A 332 8.71 -10.84 7.67
C PHE A 332 9.06 -11.78 6.53
N GLN A 333 9.90 -11.29 5.66
CA GLN A 333 10.56 -12.07 4.62
C GLN A 333 12.01 -12.32 5.04
N ALA A 334 12.51 -13.53 4.78
CA ALA A 334 13.88 -13.89 5.04
C ALA A 334 14.47 -14.71 3.89
N THR A 335 15.79 -14.63 3.72
CA THR A 335 16.58 -15.62 2.97
C THR A 335 16.97 -16.76 3.91
N HIS A 336 17.28 -17.96 3.35
CA HIS A 336 17.79 -19.11 4.10
C HIS A 336 18.87 -19.86 3.32
N THR A 337 19.71 -20.60 4.04
CA THR A 337 20.75 -21.45 3.46
C THR A 337 20.41 -22.95 3.54
N GLY A 338 19.10 -23.27 3.64
CA GLY A 338 18.56 -24.63 3.67
C GLY A 338 17.59 -24.88 4.81
N ASP A 339 17.73 -24.21 5.96
CA ASP A 339 16.78 -24.33 7.08
C ASP A 339 15.56 -23.41 6.87
N THR A 340 14.38 -24.00 6.70
CA THR A 340 13.09 -23.33 6.55
C THR A 340 12.21 -23.48 7.80
N GLY A 341 12.80 -23.83 8.93
CA GLY A 341 12.10 -24.01 10.20
C GLY A 341 11.45 -22.72 10.71
N LYS A 342 10.55 -22.89 11.66
CA LYS A 342 9.86 -21.78 12.33
C LYS A 342 10.78 -21.08 13.33
N PRO A 343 10.65 -19.77 13.54
CA PRO A 343 11.27 -19.07 14.66
C PRO A 343 10.87 -19.68 16.02
N THR A 344 11.71 -19.49 17.00
CA THR A 344 11.54 -20.05 18.35
C THR A 344 11.81 -19.00 19.45
N ALA A 345 11.65 -19.38 20.70
CA ALA A 345 11.97 -18.57 21.87
C ALA A 345 11.30 -17.19 21.90
N PHE A 346 9.98 -17.18 21.64
CA PHE A 346 9.19 -15.95 21.63
C PHE A 346 9.03 -15.36 23.04
N THR A 347 9.31 -14.05 23.14
CA THR A 347 9.02 -13.26 24.35
C THR A 347 8.31 -11.96 23.96
N LEU A 348 7.25 -11.60 24.64
CA LEU A 348 6.53 -10.34 24.48
C LEU A 348 6.79 -9.44 25.69
N ASN A 349 7.37 -8.27 25.47
CA ASN A 349 7.81 -7.36 26.54
C ASN A 349 8.68 -8.06 27.62
N GLY A 350 9.48 -9.06 27.21
CA GLY A 350 10.33 -9.83 28.11
C GLY A 350 9.68 -11.06 28.75
N ALA A 351 8.35 -11.20 28.70
CA ALA A 351 7.64 -12.39 29.18
C ALA A 351 7.56 -13.48 28.11
N ALA A 352 7.78 -14.75 28.46
CA ALA A 352 7.72 -15.86 27.52
C ALA A 352 6.28 -16.07 26.98
N CYS A 353 6.15 -16.27 25.67
CA CYS A 353 4.87 -16.60 25.03
C CYS A 353 4.74 -18.11 24.80
N THR A 354 3.50 -18.59 24.82
CA THR A 354 3.16 -19.94 24.34
C THR A 354 3.08 -19.96 22.81
N LEU A 355 3.42 -21.08 22.20
CA LEU A 355 3.22 -21.32 20.75
C LEU A 355 1.87 -22.01 20.52
N SER A 356 1.24 -21.69 19.37
CA SER A 356 0.00 -22.35 18.91
C SER A 356 0.22 -23.03 17.57
#